data_66e73ee3a6e8f96aee262d145328fa66
#
_entry.id   66e73ee3a6e8f96aee262d145328fa66
#
_cell.length_a   1.000
_cell.length_b   1.000
_cell.length_c   1.000
_cell.angle_alpha   90.00
_cell.angle_beta   90.00
_cell.angle_gamma   90.00
#
_symmetry.space_group_name_H-M   'P 1'
#
loop_
_entity.id
_entity.type
_entity.pdbx_description
1 polymer ?
#
loop_
_entity_poly.entity_id
_entity_poly.type
_entity_poly.pdbx_seq_one_letter_code
_entity_poly.pdbx_strand_id
1 'polypeptide(L)'
;MFFDLNFNSEIPKYQQLVNAINDALANNTLSSGDALPSVNAICSDYKLSRDTVFKAYSILKENGVVESVPNKGYFVANDTRKVLLVLDTFKAYKEVLYHAFVNNLPKKVIVDVQFHHYNINNFKTILNNSKGKYFKYVVMTFDHKEVPSVLSDFDNDKLLLIDWNVYSKASNNYVFQDFGSAFYDALKEAIEPFKKYKKLVFVYPTFTKHPTESVAYFKQFCETKKFKYKIVTDPADFNVVKGEAYISVSDRILGTFLEQCRANNFEPGTDVGFLSYNETPMKKFIYKGISVVSTDFKALGGKAAEFINQETSIQTYIPTKLILRESL
;
A
#
# COMPACT_ATOMS: atom_id res chain seq x y z
N MET A 1 -37.86 28.84 -4.12
CA MET A 1 -37.46 27.80 -3.20
C MET A 1 -36.28 27.06 -3.84
N PHE A 2 -35.27 26.78 -3.07
CA PHE A 2 -34.02 26.18 -3.61
C PHE A 2 -34.16 24.64 -3.80
N PHE A 3 -35.04 24.01 -2.99
CA PHE A 3 -35.27 22.56 -3.00
C PHE A 3 -36.77 22.28 -3.08
N ASP A 4 -37.13 21.12 -3.67
CA ASP A 4 -38.52 20.64 -3.69
C ASP A 4 -38.71 19.62 -2.55
N LEU A 5 -39.50 19.97 -1.53
CA LEU A 5 -39.79 19.13 -0.37
C LEU A 5 -41.29 18.83 -0.31
N ASN A 6 -41.61 17.52 -0.23
CA ASN A 6 -42.99 17.03 -0.11
C ASN A 6 -43.35 16.80 1.36
N PHE A 7 -44.12 17.71 1.95
CA PHE A 7 -44.51 17.60 3.37
C PHE A 7 -45.55 16.51 3.68
N ASN A 8 -46.17 15.93 2.65
CA ASN A 8 -47.13 14.82 2.77
C ASN A 8 -46.46 13.44 2.62
N SER A 9 -45.16 13.40 2.44
CA SER A 9 -44.40 12.17 2.29
C SER A 9 -44.14 11.50 3.65
N GLU A 10 -44.10 10.17 3.69
CA GLU A 10 -43.69 9.37 4.86
C GLU A 10 -42.18 9.49 5.16
N ILE A 11 -41.40 10.02 4.23
CA ILE A 11 -39.94 10.23 4.41
C ILE A 11 -39.71 11.36 5.41
N PRO A 12 -38.88 11.15 6.44
CA PRO A 12 -38.56 12.18 7.44
C PRO A 12 -38.04 13.48 6.77
N LYS A 13 -38.47 14.64 7.26
CA LYS A 13 -38.11 15.94 6.67
C LYS A 13 -36.62 16.18 6.50
N TYR A 14 -35.81 15.75 7.47
CA TYR A 14 -34.36 15.85 7.34
C TYR A 14 -33.81 14.98 6.18
N GLN A 15 -34.40 13.80 5.96
CA GLN A 15 -33.99 12.91 4.88
C GLN A 15 -34.39 13.46 3.50
N GLN A 16 -35.54 14.10 3.40
CA GLN A 16 -35.96 14.80 2.17
C GLN A 16 -34.97 15.93 1.81
N LEU A 17 -34.52 16.69 2.81
CA LEU A 17 -33.52 17.74 2.58
C LEU A 17 -32.16 17.15 2.13
N VAL A 18 -31.73 16.02 2.73
CA VAL A 18 -30.53 15.30 2.29
C VAL A 18 -30.66 14.85 0.84
N ASN A 19 -31.80 14.25 0.49
CA ASN A 19 -32.07 13.77 -0.87
C ASN A 19 -32.10 14.93 -1.87
N ALA A 20 -32.79 16.01 -1.55
CA ALA A 20 -32.89 17.19 -2.43
C ALA A 20 -31.53 17.85 -2.72
N ILE A 21 -30.63 17.88 -1.75
CA ILE A 21 -29.25 18.39 -1.96
C ILE A 21 -28.45 17.41 -2.85
N ASN A 22 -28.56 16.11 -2.62
CA ASN A 22 -27.91 15.11 -3.46
C ASN A 22 -28.45 15.14 -4.91
N ASP A 23 -29.76 15.30 -5.09
CA ASP A 23 -30.37 15.42 -6.41
C ASP A 23 -29.91 16.69 -7.13
N ALA A 24 -29.78 17.82 -6.41
CA ALA A 24 -29.27 19.07 -6.96
C ALA A 24 -27.81 18.94 -7.43
N LEU A 25 -27.01 18.16 -6.73
CA LEU A 25 -25.63 17.81 -7.12
C LEU A 25 -25.62 16.88 -8.34
N ALA A 26 -26.46 15.84 -8.34
CA ALA A 26 -26.55 14.87 -9.45
C ALA A 26 -27.00 15.56 -10.75
N ASN A 27 -27.88 16.55 -10.66
CA ASN A 27 -28.39 17.33 -11.78
C ASN A 27 -27.54 18.55 -12.14
N ASN A 28 -26.37 18.73 -11.52
CA ASN A 28 -25.47 19.87 -11.69
C ASN A 28 -26.11 21.25 -11.40
N THR A 29 -27.19 21.29 -10.59
CA THR A 29 -27.80 22.54 -10.10
C THR A 29 -26.98 23.16 -8.97
N LEU A 30 -26.26 22.31 -8.22
CA LEU A 30 -25.21 22.65 -7.27
C LEU A 30 -23.88 22.09 -7.75
N SER A 31 -22.83 22.86 -7.55
CA SER A 31 -21.44 22.48 -7.88
C SER A 31 -20.56 22.51 -6.63
N SER A 32 -19.44 21.80 -6.68
CA SER A 32 -18.42 21.83 -5.63
C SER A 32 -17.96 23.26 -5.32
N GLY A 33 -17.98 23.65 -4.06
CA GLY A 33 -17.66 25.00 -3.59
C GLY A 33 -18.84 25.95 -3.52
N ASP A 34 -20.01 25.58 -4.03
CA ASP A 34 -21.21 26.44 -3.95
C ASP A 34 -21.67 26.59 -2.50
N ALA A 35 -22.11 27.82 -2.16
CA ALA A 35 -22.68 28.10 -0.85
C ALA A 35 -24.08 27.49 -0.74
N LEU A 36 -24.31 26.75 0.32
CA LEU A 36 -25.65 26.26 0.67
C LEU A 36 -26.41 27.32 1.47
N PRO A 37 -27.75 27.31 1.40
CA PRO A 37 -28.54 28.21 2.23
C PRO A 37 -28.24 28.04 3.72
N SER A 38 -28.23 29.12 4.46
CA SER A 38 -28.01 29.04 5.91
C SER A 38 -29.12 28.24 6.61
N VAL A 39 -28.82 27.68 7.79
CA VAL A 39 -29.83 26.97 8.60
C VAL A 39 -31.08 27.89 8.80
N ASN A 40 -30.86 29.15 9.08
CA ASN A 40 -31.98 30.09 9.28
C ASN A 40 -32.80 30.31 8.00
N ALA A 41 -32.16 30.41 6.85
CA ALA A 41 -32.86 30.57 5.56
C ALA A 41 -33.73 29.32 5.28
N ILE A 42 -33.20 28.10 5.45
CA ILE A 42 -33.99 26.88 5.24
C ILE A 42 -35.15 26.80 6.25
N CYS A 43 -34.90 27.14 7.51
CA CYS A 43 -35.99 27.17 8.51
C CYS A 43 -37.12 28.13 8.11
N SER A 44 -36.77 29.29 7.62
CA SER A 44 -37.76 30.30 7.17
C SER A 44 -38.49 29.83 5.91
N ASP A 45 -37.76 29.43 4.87
CA ASP A 45 -38.33 29.14 3.55
C ASP A 45 -39.18 27.87 3.52
N TYR A 46 -38.81 26.88 4.33
CA TYR A 46 -39.43 25.54 4.35
C TYR A 46 -40.19 25.24 5.65
N LYS A 47 -40.29 26.17 6.59
CA LYS A 47 -40.94 25.98 7.90
C LYS A 47 -40.45 24.74 8.65
N LEU A 48 -39.12 24.48 8.60
CA LEU A 48 -38.45 23.38 9.28
C LEU A 48 -37.89 23.87 10.61
N SER A 49 -37.80 22.93 11.58
CA SER A 49 -37.08 23.20 12.83
C SER A 49 -35.57 23.25 12.59
N ARG A 50 -34.86 24.04 13.40
CA ARG A 50 -33.39 24.10 13.36
C ARG A 50 -32.76 22.72 13.50
N ASP A 51 -33.26 21.87 14.41
CA ASP A 51 -32.75 20.51 14.64
C ASP A 51 -32.88 19.64 13.38
N THR A 52 -34.00 19.78 12.65
CA THR A 52 -34.20 19.05 11.39
C THR A 52 -33.14 19.45 10.34
N VAL A 53 -32.87 20.75 10.21
CA VAL A 53 -31.87 21.24 9.26
C VAL A 53 -30.44 20.87 9.69
N PHE A 54 -30.13 21.02 10.98
CA PHE A 54 -28.84 20.60 11.52
C PHE A 54 -28.59 19.13 11.32
N LYS A 55 -29.60 18.27 11.57
CA LYS A 55 -29.50 16.83 11.34
C LYS A 55 -29.20 16.51 9.86
N ALA A 56 -29.89 17.15 8.92
CA ALA A 56 -29.63 16.97 7.50
C ALA A 56 -28.20 17.40 7.12
N TYR A 57 -27.77 18.57 7.56
CA TYR A 57 -26.43 19.09 7.29
C TYR A 57 -25.32 18.27 7.96
N SER A 58 -25.57 17.70 9.15
CA SER A 58 -24.64 16.80 9.82
C SER A 58 -24.46 15.50 9.00
N ILE A 59 -25.55 14.89 8.54
CA ILE A 59 -25.50 13.70 7.69
C ILE A 59 -24.72 13.98 6.40
N LEU A 60 -25.00 15.10 5.72
CA LEU A 60 -24.30 15.48 4.51
C LEU A 60 -22.81 15.75 4.77
N LYS A 61 -22.48 16.33 5.93
CA LYS A 61 -21.10 16.58 6.35
C LYS A 61 -20.38 15.28 6.68
N GLU A 62 -21.01 14.35 7.39
CA GLU A 62 -20.48 13.03 7.67
C GLU A 62 -20.22 12.24 6.39
N ASN A 63 -21.09 12.39 5.39
CA ASN A 63 -20.94 11.80 4.07
C ASN A 63 -19.94 12.56 3.15
N GLY A 64 -19.35 13.66 3.62
CA GLY A 64 -18.38 14.44 2.84
C GLY A 64 -19.01 15.26 1.69
N VAL A 65 -20.34 15.38 1.66
CA VAL A 65 -21.08 16.14 0.63
C VAL A 65 -21.08 17.62 0.93
N VAL A 66 -21.09 18.00 2.21
CA VAL A 66 -21.14 19.38 2.69
C VAL A 66 -20.00 19.63 3.67
N GLU A 67 -19.41 20.82 3.59
CA GLU A 67 -18.46 21.32 4.59
C GLU A 67 -18.99 22.58 5.28
N SER A 68 -18.62 22.77 6.54
CA SER A 68 -18.91 24.00 7.27
C SER A 68 -17.64 24.82 7.44
N VAL A 69 -17.70 26.09 7.02
CA VAL A 69 -16.61 27.05 7.18
C VAL A 69 -16.98 28.00 8.31
N PRO A 70 -16.16 28.11 9.37
CA PRO A 70 -16.45 29.04 10.48
C PRO A 70 -16.73 30.46 9.97
N ASN A 71 -17.80 31.06 10.47
CA ASN A 71 -18.29 32.41 10.12
C ASN A 71 -18.69 32.62 8.63
N LYS A 72 -18.64 31.57 7.77
CA LYS A 72 -19.05 31.67 6.37
C LYS A 72 -20.28 30.83 6.04
N GLY A 73 -20.57 29.79 6.82
CA GLY A 73 -21.73 28.93 6.62
C GLY A 73 -21.39 27.53 6.07
N TYR A 74 -22.34 26.98 5.33
CA TYR A 74 -22.24 25.64 4.74
C TYR A 74 -22.01 25.77 3.22
N PHE A 75 -21.16 24.90 2.71
CA PHE A 75 -20.78 24.85 1.29
C PHE A 75 -20.86 23.41 0.79
N VAL A 76 -21.15 23.23 -0.48
CA VAL A 76 -20.88 21.94 -1.13
C VAL A 76 -19.41 21.63 -0.96
N ALA A 77 -19.10 20.51 -0.34
CA ALA A 77 -17.71 20.13 -0.10
C ALA A 77 -16.95 20.17 -1.43
N ASN A 78 -15.76 20.72 -1.37
CA ASN A 78 -14.84 20.57 -2.48
C ASN A 78 -14.67 19.06 -2.68
N ASP A 79 -14.73 18.60 -3.92
CA ASP A 79 -14.60 17.19 -4.33
C ASP A 79 -13.17 16.66 -4.02
N THR A 80 -12.73 16.97 -2.82
CA THR A 80 -11.44 16.55 -2.28
C THR A 80 -11.64 15.18 -1.67
N ARG A 81 -11.41 14.16 -2.47
CA ARG A 81 -11.50 12.78 -2.02
C ARG A 81 -10.29 12.44 -1.14
N LYS A 82 -10.54 11.99 0.09
CA LYS A 82 -9.48 11.52 0.97
C LYS A 82 -9.31 10.02 0.80
N VAL A 83 -8.07 9.58 0.65
CA VAL A 83 -7.67 8.17 0.59
C VAL A 83 -6.75 7.87 1.75
N LEU A 84 -7.01 6.78 2.46
CA LEU A 84 -6.10 6.28 3.48
C LEU A 84 -5.14 5.27 2.87
N LEU A 85 -3.85 5.53 2.98
CA LEU A 85 -2.78 4.58 2.67
C LEU A 85 -2.17 4.05 3.96
N VAL A 86 -2.37 2.78 4.26
CA VAL A 86 -1.81 2.11 5.44
C VAL A 86 -0.64 1.24 5.03
N LEU A 87 0.54 1.56 5.53
CA LEU A 87 1.78 0.84 5.27
C LEU A 87 2.30 0.16 6.55
N ASP A 88 3.19 -0.80 6.40
CA ASP A 88 3.86 -1.42 7.55
C ASP A 88 4.95 -0.51 8.13
N THR A 89 5.94 -0.12 7.31
CA THR A 89 7.06 0.78 7.65
C THR A 89 7.46 1.59 6.43
N PHE A 90 8.19 2.69 6.62
CA PHE A 90 8.69 3.48 5.49
C PHE A 90 10.15 3.08 5.16
N LYS A 91 10.31 2.28 4.11
CA LYS A 91 11.61 1.88 3.55
C LYS A 91 11.79 2.50 2.17
N ALA A 92 13.03 2.62 1.69
CA ALA A 92 13.35 3.30 0.44
C ALA A 92 12.56 2.81 -0.80
N TYR A 93 12.27 1.51 -0.91
CA TYR A 93 11.44 1.01 -2.01
C TYR A 93 9.96 1.39 -1.87
N LYS A 94 9.47 1.62 -0.65
CA LYS A 94 8.10 2.09 -0.40
C LYS A 94 7.93 3.56 -0.69
N GLU A 95 8.98 4.34 -0.60
CA GLU A 95 9.01 5.71 -1.11
C GLU A 95 8.75 5.73 -2.62
N VAL A 96 9.38 4.82 -3.38
CA VAL A 96 9.13 4.66 -4.82
C VAL A 96 7.66 4.31 -5.10
N LEU A 97 7.09 3.37 -4.34
CA LEU A 97 5.67 3.02 -4.41
C LEU A 97 4.77 4.23 -4.11
N TYR A 98 5.05 4.92 -3.00
CA TYR A 98 4.26 6.08 -2.56
C TYR A 98 4.25 7.19 -3.61
N HIS A 99 5.42 7.59 -4.12
CA HIS A 99 5.49 8.60 -5.16
C HIS A 99 4.79 8.18 -6.45
N ALA A 100 4.92 6.92 -6.85
CA ALA A 100 4.20 6.41 -8.01
C ALA A 100 2.67 6.40 -7.77
N PHE A 101 2.22 6.06 -6.57
CA PHE A 101 0.82 6.13 -6.20
C PHE A 101 0.29 7.56 -6.28
N VAL A 102 0.92 8.50 -5.56
CA VAL A 102 0.46 9.89 -5.47
C VAL A 102 0.50 10.61 -6.82
N ASN A 103 1.58 10.41 -7.60
CA ASN A 103 1.74 11.07 -8.90
C ASN A 103 0.73 10.61 -9.96
N ASN A 104 0.09 9.45 -9.77
CA ASN A 104 -0.95 8.93 -10.66
C ASN A 104 -2.38 9.23 -10.15
N LEU A 105 -2.52 9.94 -9.03
CA LEU A 105 -3.82 10.36 -8.52
C LEU A 105 -4.25 11.74 -9.09
N PRO A 106 -5.57 11.99 -9.22
CA PRO A 106 -6.07 13.32 -9.54
C PRO A 106 -5.65 14.35 -8.48
N LYS A 107 -5.41 15.59 -8.91
CA LYS A 107 -4.96 16.70 -8.03
C LYS A 107 -5.88 16.96 -6.82
N LYS A 108 -7.14 16.54 -6.91
CA LYS A 108 -8.16 16.71 -5.86
C LYS A 108 -8.17 15.56 -4.82
N VAL A 109 -7.29 14.55 -4.97
CA VAL A 109 -7.18 13.45 -4.00
C VAL A 109 -6.11 13.77 -2.99
N ILE A 110 -6.47 13.73 -1.72
CA ILE A 110 -5.54 13.87 -0.59
C ILE A 110 -5.25 12.46 -0.06
N VAL A 111 -3.99 12.14 0.15
CA VAL A 111 -3.54 10.86 0.71
C VAL A 111 -3.07 11.08 2.14
N ASP A 112 -3.78 10.46 3.08
CA ASP A 112 -3.33 10.34 4.47
C ASP A 112 -2.56 9.03 4.59
N VAL A 113 -1.30 9.09 5.08
CA VAL A 113 -0.45 7.91 5.25
C VAL A 113 -0.33 7.57 6.72
N GLN A 114 -0.55 6.29 7.06
CA GLN A 114 -0.36 5.78 8.41
C GLN A 114 0.44 4.48 8.41
N PHE A 115 1.14 4.21 9.53
CA PHE A 115 2.04 3.07 9.66
C PHE A 115 1.64 2.19 10.83
N HIS A 116 1.41 0.90 10.58
CA HIS A 116 1.05 -0.07 11.64
C HIS A 116 2.27 -0.74 12.29
N HIS A 117 3.46 -0.66 11.69
CA HIS A 117 4.71 -1.23 12.22
C HIS A 117 4.64 -2.72 12.59
N TYR A 118 3.86 -3.51 11.85
CA TYR A 118 3.56 -4.92 12.15
C TYR A 118 2.92 -5.15 13.53
N ASN A 119 2.31 -4.11 14.10
CA ASN A 119 1.63 -4.14 15.39
C ASN A 119 0.12 -4.22 15.18
N ILE A 120 -0.50 -5.29 15.68
CA ILE A 120 -1.93 -5.53 15.48
C ILE A 120 -2.80 -4.48 16.19
N ASN A 121 -2.38 -3.96 17.34
CA ASN A 121 -3.14 -2.93 18.03
C ASN A 121 -3.11 -1.59 17.26
N ASN A 122 -1.95 -1.21 16.71
CA ASN A 122 -1.86 -0.05 15.84
C ASN A 122 -2.73 -0.23 14.59
N PHE A 123 -2.66 -1.41 13.95
CA PHE A 123 -3.46 -1.75 12.78
C PHE A 123 -4.96 -1.60 13.05
N LYS A 124 -5.44 -2.18 14.16
CA LYS A 124 -6.83 -2.04 14.61
C LYS A 124 -7.20 -0.58 14.87
N THR A 125 -6.36 0.14 15.61
CA THR A 125 -6.62 1.55 15.96
C THR A 125 -6.72 2.41 14.72
N ILE A 126 -5.78 2.27 13.77
CA ILE A 126 -5.77 2.99 12.50
C ILE A 126 -7.07 2.73 11.74
N LEU A 127 -7.41 1.47 11.49
CA LEU A 127 -8.55 1.10 10.67
C LEU A 127 -9.88 1.44 11.35
N ASN A 128 -10.05 1.14 12.64
CA ASN A 128 -11.28 1.46 13.38
C ASN A 128 -11.55 2.97 13.43
N ASN A 129 -10.52 3.77 13.67
CA ASN A 129 -10.65 5.22 13.70
C ASN A 129 -10.89 5.84 12.31
N SER A 130 -10.67 5.08 11.25
CA SER A 130 -10.77 5.52 9.85
C SER A 130 -12.07 5.14 9.18
N LYS A 131 -12.87 4.24 9.78
CA LYS A 131 -14.14 3.77 9.19
C LYS A 131 -15.05 4.93 8.78
N GLY A 132 -15.50 4.92 7.52
CA GLY A 132 -16.42 5.92 6.96
C GLY A 132 -15.81 7.29 6.69
N LYS A 133 -14.52 7.52 7.00
CA LYS A 133 -13.87 8.84 6.86
C LYS A 133 -13.15 9.04 5.53
N TYR A 134 -12.94 7.96 4.78
CA TYR A 134 -12.18 7.98 3.52
C TYR A 134 -13.00 7.46 2.36
N PHE A 135 -12.75 8.02 1.19
CA PHE A 135 -13.35 7.57 -0.06
C PHE A 135 -12.94 6.13 -0.39
N LYS A 136 -11.66 5.82 -0.25
CA LYS A 136 -11.09 4.48 -0.42
C LYS A 136 -9.91 4.24 0.53
N TYR A 137 -9.60 2.97 0.74
CA TYR A 137 -8.56 2.47 1.64
C TYR A 137 -7.59 1.60 0.85
N VAL A 138 -6.31 1.89 0.94
CA VAL A 138 -5.22 1.10 0.37
C VAL A 138 -4.39 0.56 1.52
N VAL A 139 -4.41 -0.75 1.74
CA VAL A 139 -3.90 -1.35 2.97
C VAL A 139 -2.84 -2.41 2.67
N MET A 140 -1.65 -2.20 3.20
CA MET A 140 -0.60 -3.22 3.28
C MET A 140 -0.87 -4.09 4.50
N THR A 141 -0.95 -5.41 4.31
CA THR A 141 -1.26 -6.36 5.39
C THR A 141 0.00 -7.05 5.92
N PHE A 142 -0.17 -7.84 6.98
CA PHE A 142 0.87 -8.70 7.53
C PHE A 142 0.25 -9.94 8.17
N ASP A 143 1.03 -10.99 8.35
CA ASP A 143 0.53 -12.26 8.89
C ASP A 143 0.20 -12.13 10.39
N HIS A 144 -1.11 -12.07 10.69
CA HIS A 144 -1.65 -12.09 12.04
C HIS A 144 -3.12 -12.52 12.02
N LYS A 145 -3.49 -13.46 12.93
CA LYS A 145 -4.82 -14.09 12.99
C LYS A 145 -6.02 -13.14 13.05
N GLU A 146 -5.83 -11.93 13.55
CA GLU A 146 -6.91 -10.94 13.72
C GLU A 146 -7.04 -9.98 12.53
N VAL A 147 -6.09 -9.93 11.59
CA VAL A 147 -6.16 -9.04 10.43
C VAL A 147 -7.41 -9.28 9.59
N PRO A 148 -7.83 -10.53 9.25
CA PRO A 148 -9.03 -10.77 8.46
C PRO A 148 -10.30 -10.19 9.08
N SER A 149 -10.47 -10.32 10.40
CA SER A 149 -11.67 -9.81 11.09
C SER A 149 -11.74 -8.28 11.08
N VAL A 150 -10.61 -7.59 11.11
CA VAL A 150 -10.57 -6.12 11.01
C VAL A 150 -10.90 -5.65 9.59
N LEU A 151 -10.41 -6.38 8.57
CA LEU A 151 -10.67 -6.05 7.17
C LEU A 151 -12.11 -6.32 6.75
N SER A 152 -12.77 -7.34 7.33
CA SER A 152 -14.16 -7.69 7.01
C SER A 152 -15.18 -6.60 7.34
N ASP A 153 -14.78 -5.62 8.16
CA ASP A 153 -15.62 -4.47 8.50
C ASP A 153 -15.63 -3.37 7.42
N PHE A 154 -14.86 -3.54 6.35
CA PHE A 154 -14.76 -2.57 5.26
C PHE A 154 -15.51 -3.04 4.02
N ASP A 155 -16.11 -2.08 3.33
CA ASP A 155 -16.73 -2.31 2.03
C ASP A 155 -15.65 -2.76 1.02
N ASN A 156 -15.90 -3.90 0.39
CA ASN A 156 -14.98 -4.49 -0.60
C ASN A 156 -14.69 -3.54 -1.78
N ASP A 157 -15.66 -2.72 -2.18
CA ASP A 157 -15.49 -1.78 -3.29
C ASP A 157 -14.61 -0.57 -2.90
N LYS A 158 -14.40 -0.38 -1.60
CA LYS A 158 -13.56 0.70 -1.05
C LYS A 158 -12.20 0.23 -0.55
N LEU A 159 -11.96 -1.08 -0.46
CA LEU A 159 -10.75 -1.67 0.11
C LEU A 159 -9.86 -2.29 -0.97
N LEU A 160 -8.63 -1.82 -1.07
CA LEU A 160 -7.54 -2.44 -1.85
C LEU A 160 -6.48 -2.99 -0.91
N LEU A 161 -6.14 -4.26 -1.07
CA LEU A 161 -4.99 -4.87 -0.40
C LEU A 161 -3.77 -4.80 -1.31
N ILE A 162 -2.62 -4.43 -0.75
CA ILE A 162 -1.37 -4.32 -1.51
C ILE A 162 -0.24 -5.10 -0.87
N ASP A 163 0.79 -5.40 -1.66
CA ASP A 163 2.08 -5.98 -1.28
C ASP A 163 2.01 -7.49 -1.06
N TRP A 164 1.56 -7.96 0.08
CA TRP A 164 1.59 -9.38 0.46
C TRP A 164 0.21 -10.03 0.42
N ASN A 165 0.11 -11.19 -0.24
CA ASN A 165 -1.14 -11.91 -0.50
C ASN A 165 -1.64 -12.80 0.64
N VAL A 166 -1.26 -12.55 1.90
CA VAL A 166 -1.66 -13.37 3.07
C VAL A 166 -3.17 -13.54 3.16
N TYR A 167 -3.91 -12.47 2.82
CA TYR A 167 -5.37 -12.44 2.95
C TYR A 167 -6.06 -12.07 1.64
N SER A 168 -5.68 -12.72 0.53
CA SER A 168 -6.26 -12.46 -0.80
C SER A 168 -7.78 -12.56 -0.87
N LYS A 169 -8.41 -13.33 0.04
CA LYS A 169 -9.86 -13.47 0.14
C LYS A 169 -10.55 -12.38 0.98
N ALA A 170 -9.78 -11.52 1.66
CA ALA A 170 -10.35 -10.47 2.51
C ALA A 170 -10.78 -9.22 1.73
N SER A 171 -10.46 -9.12 0.46
CA SER A 171 -10.93 -8.07 -0.46
C SER A 171 -11.03 -8.64 -1.88
N ASN A 172 -11.98 -8.09 -2.64
CA ASN A 172 -12.09 -8.34 -4.08
C ASN A 172 -11.07 -7.55 -4.89
N ASN A 173 -10.33 -6.62 -4.25
CA ASN A 173 -9.34 -5.78 -4.90
C ASN A 173 -7.97 -5.99 -4.27
N TYR A 174 -7.00 -6.32 -5.11
CA TYR A 174 -5.62 -6.47 -4.66
C TYR A 174 -4.59 -6.18 -5.76
N VAL A 175 -3.43 -5.70 -5.31
CA VAL A 175 -2.19 -5.58 -6.11
C VAL A 175 -1.06 -6.17 -5.29
N PHE A 176 -0.67 -7.40 -5.56
CA PHE A 176 0.28 -8.16 -4.77
C PHE A 176 1.63 -8.32 -5.46
N GLN A 177 2.68 -8.55 -4.67
CA GLN A 177 3.95 -9.09 -5.13
C GLN A 177 3.85 -10.62 -5.24
N ASP A 178 4.63 -11.22 -6.14
CA ASP A 178 4.85 -12.66 -6.19
C ASP A 178 6.20 -13.00 -5.51
N PHE A 179 6.10 -13.49 -4.28
CA PHE A 179 7.26 -13.91 -3.48
C PHE A 179 7.68 -15.37 -3.72
N GLY A 180 6.93 -16.10 -4.53
CA GLY A 180 7.11 -17.52 -4.81
C GLY A 180 7.65 -17.78 -6.20
N SER A 181 6.76 -18.02 -7.18
CA SER A 181 7.14 -18.46 -8.52
C SER A 181 8.00 -17.42 -9.25
N ALA A 182 7.67 -16.14 -9.17
CA ALA A 182 8.48 -15.10 -9.81
C ALA A 182 9.88 -14.95 -9.15
N PHE A 183 10.00 -15.18 -7.84
CA PHE A 183 11.31 -15.24 -7.19
C PHE A 183 12.13 -16.45 -7.70
N TYR A 184 11.51 -17.61 -7.80
CA TYR A 184 12.15 -18.80 -8.35
C TYR A 184 12.62 -18.59 -9.79
N ASP A 185 11.80 -17.95 -10.63
CA ASP A 185 12.16 -17.63 -12.02
C ASP A 185 13.32 -16.64 -12.09
N ALA A 186 13.33 -15.61 -11.23
CA ALA A 186 14.46 -14.69 -11.11
C ALA A 186 15.77 -15.39 -10.71
N LEU A 187 15.70 -16.39 -9.82
CA LEU A 187 16.87 -17.21 -9.49
C LEU A 187 17.34 -18.07 -10.68
N LYS A 188 16.41 -18.55 -11.53
CA LYS A 188 16.78 -19.28 -12.75
C LYS A 188 17.52 -18.37 -13.73
N GLU A 189 17.12 -17.11 -13.87
CA GLU A 189 17.83 -16.14 -14.71
C GLU A 189 19.27 -15.87 -14.19
N ALA A 190 19.50 -16.03 -12.88
CA ALA A 190 20.80 -15.86 -12.24
C ALA A 190 21.69 -17.13 -12.25
N ILE A 191 21.31 -18.22 -12.92
CA ILE A 191 22.09 -19.48 -12.92
C ILE A 191 23.52 -19.27 -13.39
N GLU A 192 23.74 -18.59 -14.52
CA GLU A 192 25.08 -18.41 -15.06
C GLU A 192 26.00 -17.60 -14.12
N PRO A 193 25.57 -16.44 -13.57
CA PRO A 193 26.33 -15.78 -12.52
C PRO A 193 26.59 -16.65 -11.28
N PHE A 194 25.66 -17.50 -10.87
CA PHE A 194 25.83 -18.36 -9.70
C PHE A 194 26.84 -19.47 -9.87
N LYS A 195 27.06 -19.99 -11.09
CA LYS A 195 27.95 -21.12 -11.35
C LYS A 195 29.41 -20.89 -10.95
N LYS A 196 29.87 -19.64 -10.90
CA LYS A 196 31.23 -19.29 -10.47
C LYS A 196 31.45 -19.43 -8.97
N TYR A 197 30.37 -19.57 -8.17
CA TYR A 197 30.44 -19.70 -6.73
C TYR A 197 30.26 -21.16 -6.28
N LYS A 198 30.99 -21.54 -5.21
CA LYS A 198 30.99 -22.89 -4.68
C LYS A 198 29.73 -23.22 -3.88
N LYS A 199 29.06 -22.20 -3.34
CA LYS A 199 27.90 -22.32 -2.48
C LYS A 199 27.03 -21.07 -2.53
N LEU A 200 25.72 -21.24 -2.46
CA LEU A 200 24.74 -20.17 -2.32
C LEU A 200 24.29 -20.10 -0.86
N VAL A 201 24.29 -18.90 -0.29
CA VAL A 201 23.90 -18.67 1.11
C VAL A 201 22.71 -17.72 1.15
N PHE A 202 21.56 -18.19 1.62
CA PHE A 202 20.42 -17.32 1.83
C PHE A 202 20.42 -16.79 3.26
N VAL A 203 20.71 -15.50 3.43
CA VAL A 203 20.67 -14.83 4.73
C VAL A 203 19.26 -14.30 4.95
N TYR A 204 18.50 -15.02 5.77
CA TYR A 204 17.10 -14.74 6.10
C TYR A 204 16.96 -14.48 7.61
N PRO A 205 17.23 -13.26 8.07
CA PRO A 205 17.30 -12.95 9.49
C PRO A 205 15.95 -13.14 10.20
N THR A 206 15.98 -13.62 11.44
CA THR A 206 14.78 -13.83 12.29
C THR A 206 13.97 -12.56 12.52
N PHE A 207 14.60 -11.39 12.45
CA PHE A 207 13.89 -10.10 12.58
C PHE A 207 13.14 -9.68 11.32
N THR A 208 13.33 -10.35 10.18
CA THR A 208 12.62 -9.98 8.95
C THR A 208 11.14 -10.33 9.03
N LYS A 209 10.32 -9.52 8.33
CA LYS A 209 8.91 -9.83 8.08
C LYS A 209 8.66 -10.20 6.61
N HIS A 210 9.74 -10.49 5.87
CA HIS A 210 9.62 -10.99 4.51
C HIS A 210 8.93 -12.37 4.51
N PRO A 211 8.07 -12.69 3.53
CA PRO A 211 7.40 -13.98 3.47
C PRO A 211 8.35 -15.16 3.45
N THR A 212 8.09 -16.17 4.28
CA THR A 212 8.92 -17.39 4.39
C THR A 212 8.88 -18.26 3.13
N GLU A 213 7.91 -18.02 2.27
CA GLU A 213 7.72 -18.66 0.98
C GLU A 213 8.98 -18.55 0.11
N SER A 214 9.69 -17.42 0.13
CA SER A 214 10.97 -17.24 -0.56
C SER A 214 12.05 -18.22 -0.13
N VAL A 215 12.04 -18.67 1.13
CA VAL A 215 12.98 -19.70 1.63
C VAL A 215 12.68 -21.04 1.00
N ALA A 216 11.40 -21.41 0.88
CA ALA A 216 11.00 -22.68 0.26
C ALA A 216 11.41 -22.73 -1.23
N TYR A 217 11.14 -21.66 -1.97
CA TYR A 217 11.52 -21.57 -3.38
C TYR A 217 13.03 -21.49 -3.60
N PHE A 218 13.79 -20.87 -2.70
CA PHE A 218 15.25 -20.91 -2.74
C PHE A 218 15.79 -22.34 -2.56
N LYS A 219 15.27 -23.08 -1.58
CA LYS A 219 15.63 -24.49 -1.38
C LYS A 219 15.34 -25.32 -2.64
N GLN A 220 14.10 -25.22 -3.14
CA GLN A 220 13.68 -25.91 -4.35
C GLN A 220 14.59 -25.59 -5.54
N PHE A 221 14.97 -24.32 -5.72
CA PHE A 221 15.89 -23.88 -6.76
C PHE A 221 17.24 -24.57 -6.63
N CYS A 222 17.87 -24.52 -5.43
CA CYS A 222 19.17 -25.09 -5.19
C CYS A 222 19.18 -26.62 -5.38
N GLU A 223 18.16 -27.31 -4.89
CA GLU A 223 18.01 -28.76 -5.05
C GLU A 223 17.83 -29.17 -6.52
N THR A 224 16.94 -28.48 -7.23
CA THR A 224 16.67 -28.73 -8.67
C THR A 224 17.91 -28.46 -9.54
N LYS A 225 18.66 -27.40 -9.23
CA LYS A 225 19.85 -27.00 -10.00
C LYS A 225 21.16 -27.57 -9.44
N LYS A 226 21.09 -28.36 -8.38
CA LYS A 226 22.24 -29.03 -7.73
C LYS A 226 23.29 -28.04 -7.19
N PHE A 227 22.87 -26.89 -6.71
CA PHE A 227 23.75 -25.97 -5.98
C PHE A 227 23.91 -26.43 -4.53
N LYS A 228 25.14 -26.37 -4.01
CA LYS A 228 25.34 -26.41 -2.55
C LYS A 228 24.77 -25.15 -1.94
N TYR A 229 24.03 -25.27 -0.83
CA TYR A 229 23.43 -24.11 -0.20
C TYR A 229 23.46 -24.18 1.33
N LYS A 230 23.28 -23.02 1.94
CA LYS A 230 23.06 -22.83 3.38
C LYS A 230 22.00 -21.73 3.58
N ILE A 231 21.23 -21.85 4.66
CA ILE A 231 20.35 -20.78 5.14
C ILE A 231 20.88 -20.30 6.47
N VAL A 232 21.06 -19.00 6.60
CA VAL A 232 21.52 -18.32 7.82
C VAL A 232 20.37 -17.47 8.34
N THR A 233 19.90 -17.76 9.55
CA THR A 233 18.78 -17.06 10.20
C THR A 233 19.23 -16.14 11.32
N ASP A 234 20.34 -16.47 11.99
CA ASP A 234 20.94 -15.57 12.97
C ASP A 234 21.99 -14.68 12.28
N PRO A 235 21.85 -13.34 12.31
CA PRO A 235 22.86 -12.44 11.79
C PRO A 235 24.25 -12.60 12.41
N ALA A 236 24.35 -13.11 13.63
CA ALA A 236 25.65 -13.38 14.29
C ALA A 236 26.44 -14.52 13.58
N ASP A 237 25.73 -15.44 12.92
CA ASP A 237 26.33 -16.54 12.15
C ASP A 237 26.69 -16.14 10.70
N PHE A 238 26.44 -14.88 10.32
CA PHE A 238 26.71 -14.38 8.99
C PHE A 238 28.16 -13.98 8.80
N ASN A 239 28.93 -14.82 8.12
CA ASN A 239 30.30 -14.59 7.77
C ASN A 239 30.50 -14.71 6.26
N VAL A 240 31.21 -13.76 5.67
CA VAL A 240 31.51 -13.74 4.23
C VAL A 240 32.75 -14.58 3.95
N VAL A 241 32.60 -15.58 3.07
CA VAL A 241 33.64 -16.55 2.71
C VAL A 241 33.90 -16.48 1.21
N LYS A 242 35.17 -16.42 0.82
CA LYS A 242 35.57 -16.39 -0.58
C LYS A 242 35.02 -17.59 -1.38
N GLY A 243 34.43 -17.30 -2.52
CA GLY A 243 33.79 -18.27 -3.39
C GLY A 243 32.36 -18.64 -3.05
N GLU A 244 31.70 -17.87 -2.17
CA GLU A 244 30.27 -18.00 -1.87
C GLU A 244 29.47 -16.81 -2.43
N ALA A 245 28.22 -17.05 -2.82
CA ALA A 245 27.27 -15.99 -3.16
C ALA A 245 26.16 -15.91 -2.13
N TYR A 246 25.83 -14.70 -1.73
CA TYR A 246 24.86 -14.39 -0.69
C TYR A 246 23.60 -13.79 -1.30
N ILE A 247 22.45 -14.23 -0.82
CA ILE A 247 21.14 -13.68 -1.16
C ILE A 247 20.55 -13.15 0.13
N SER A 248 20.04 -11.93 0.17
CA SER A 248 19.41 -11.40 1.39
C SER A 248 18.23 -10.49 1.13
N VAL A 249 17.24 -10.61 2.03
CA VAL A 249 16.02 -9.78 2.07
C VAL A 249 16.19 -8.52 2.94
N SER A 250 17.40 -8.25 3.42
CA SER A 250 17.66 -7.18 4.38
C SER A 250 18.83 -6.30 3.96
N ASP A 251 18.60 -4.98 3.89
CA ASP A 251 19.66 -3.99 3.61
C ASP A 251 20.69 -3.89 4.75
N ARG A 252 20.33 -4.29 5.99
CA ARG A 252 21.31 -4.41 7.08
C ARG A 252 22.34 -5.47 6.78
N ILE A 253 21.92 -6.60 6.22
CA ILE A 253 22.83 -7.68 5.80
C ILE A 253 23.71 -7.23 4.64
N LEU A 254 23.19 -6.45 3.70
CA LEU A 254 24.03 -5.83 2.66
C LEU A 254 25.12 -4.95 3.26
N GLY A 255 24.79 -4.12 4.27
CA GLY A 255 25.77 -3.32 4.99
C GLY A 255 26.88 -4.19 5.62
N THR A 256 26.50 -5.21 6.40
CA THR A 256 27.45 -6.14 7.03
C THR A 256 28.28 -6.91 5.98
N PHE A 257 27.67 -7.32 4.85
CA PHE A 257 28.40 -7.93 3.75
C PHE A 257 29.53 -7.03 3.22
N LEU A 258 29.20 -5.76 2.94
CA LEU A 258 30.17 -4.81 2.41
C LEU A 258 31.28 -4.48 3.42
N GLU A 259 30.97 -4.39 4.73
CA GLU A 259 31.95 -4.23 5.80
C GLU A 259 32.92 -5.41 5.85
N GLN A 260 32.41 -6.64 5.80
CA GLN A 260 33.24 -7.84 5.80
C GLN A 260 34.05 -7.98 4.51
N CYS A 261 33.50 -7.63 3.34
CA CYS A 261 34.28 -7.59 2.10
C CYS A 261 35.46 -6.64 2.21
N ARG A 262 35.25 -5.43 2.77
CA ARG A 262 36.32 -4.45 2.98
C ARG A 262 37.39 -4.98 3.95
N ALA A 263 36.96 -5.56 5.07
CA ALA A 263 37.87 -6.08 6.09
C ALA A 263 38.74 -7.24 5.58
N ASN A 264 38.22 -8.05 4.66
CA ASN A 264 38.92 -9.24 4.11
C ASN A 264 39.55 -8.96 2.72
N ASN A 265 39.45 -7.74 2.18
CA ASN A 265 39.87 -7.38 0.82
C ASN A 265 39.21 -8.28 -0.26
N PHE A 266 37.92 -8.62 -0.09
CA PHE A 266 37.14 -9.35 -1.10
C PHE A 266 36.49 -8.38 -2.08
N GLU A 267 36.55 -8.72 -3.37
CA GLU A 267 35.89 -7.98 -4.44
C GLU A 267 34.51 -8.59 -4.71
N PRO A 268 33.38 -7.89 -4.41
CA PRO A 268 32.05 -8.34 -4.79
C PRO A 268 31.92 -8.55 -6.29
N GLY A 269 31.23 -9.65 -6.67
CA GLY A 269 31.10 -10.05 -8.06
C GLY A 269 32.27 -10.85 -8.61
N THR A 270 33.40 -10.88 -7.91
CA THR A 270 34.60 -11.65 -8.29
C THR A 270 34.94 -12.71 -7.25
N ASP A 271 35.28 -12.29 -6.03
CA ASP A 271 35.65 -13.18 -4.94
C ASP A 271 34.43 -13.76 -4.22
N VAL A 272 33.38 -12.95 -4.11
CA VAL A 272 32.13 -13.25 -3.42
C VAL A 272 30.96 -12.62 -4.19
N GLY A 273 29.77 -13.21 -4.15
CA GLY A 273 28.58 -12.67 -4.80
C GLY A 273 27.57 -12.09 -3.82
N PHE A 274 26.76 -11.12 -4.27
CA PHE A 274 25.62 -10.65 -3.51
C PHE A 274 24.41 -10.34 -4.40
N LEU A 275 23.27 -10.92 -4.03
CA LEU A 275 21.97 -10.67 -4.62
C LEU A 275 21.03 -10.13 -3.54
N SER A 276 20.62 -8.89 -3.66
CA SER A 276 19.72 -8.23 -2.70
C SER A 276 18.25 -8.38 -3.10
N TYR A 277 17.35 -8.46 -2.14
CA TYR A 277 15.92 -8.35 -2.39
C TYR A 277 15.49 -6.88 -2.35
N ASN A 278 14.55 -6.51 -3.23
CA ASN A 278 14.04 -5.17 -3.45
C ASN A 278 15.07 -4.16 -3.98
N GLU A 279 14.71 -3.52 -5.08
CA GLU A 279 15.46 -2.39 -5.63
C GLU A 279 15.27 -1.14 -4.75
N THR A 280 16.35 -0.41 -4.56
CA THR A 280 16.33 0.93 -3.96
C THR A 280 17.20 1.88 -4.79
N PRO A 281 16.92 3.20 -4.79
CA PRO A 281 17.68 4.15 -5.60
C PRO A 281 19.21 4.09 -5.41
N MET A 282 19.66 3.75 -4.21
CA MET A 282 21.07 3.69 -3.88
C MET A 282 21.78 2.43 -4.38
N LYS A 283 21.09 1.29 -4.49
CA LYS A 283 21.74 -0.01 -4.82
C LYS A 283 22.47 -0.01 -6.15
N LYS A 284 22.03 0.78 -7.13
CA LYS A 284 22.72 0.92 -8.41
C LYS A 284 24.05 1.68 -8.30
N PHE A 285 24.26 2.43 -7.22
CA PHE A 285 25.47 3.25 -7.02
C PHE A 285 26.38 2.71 -5.92
N ILE A 286 25.87 1.79 -5.07
CA ILE A 286 26.68 1.15 -4.04
C ILE A 286 27.67 0.23 -4.74
N TYR A 287 28.98 0.43 -4.46
CA TYR A 287 30.03 -0.31 -5.12
C TYR A 287 29.95 -0.09 -6.65
N LYS A 288 29.96 -1.13 -7.45
CA LYS A 288 29.75 -1.09 -8.92
C LYS A 288 28.30 -1.47 -9.28
N GLY A 289 27.38 -1.33 -8.36
CA GLY A 289 25.97 -1.73 -8.47
C GLY A 289 25.70 -3.10 -7.85
N ILE A 290 24.67 -3.13 -7.00
CA ILE A 290 24.20 -4.35 -6.36
C ILE A 290 23.12 -5.00 -7.22
N SER A 291 23.33 -6.27 -7.59
CA SER A 291 22.31 -7.09 -8.25
C SER A 291 21.11 -7.28 -7.34
N VAL A 292 19.91 -7.18 -7.90
CA VAL A 292 18.69 -7.27 -7.11
C VAL A 292 17.64 -8.17 -7.75
N VAL A 293 16.85 -8.80 -6.91
CA VAL A 293 15.55 -9.38 -7.25
C VAL A 293 14.50 -8.43 -6.71
N SER A 294 13.66 -7.87 -7.55
CA SER A 294 12.73 -6.83 -7.13
C SER A 294 11.42 -6.84 -7.89
N THR A 295 10.35 -6.54 -7.18
CA THR A 295 9.09 -6.11 -7.76
C THR A 295 9.22 -4.69 -8.31
N ASP A 296 8.50 -4.38 -9.38
CA ASP A 296 8.37 -3.02 -9.88
C ASP A 296 7.40 -2.21 -8.98
N PHE A 297 7.97 -1.51 -8.00
CA PHE A 297 7.19 -0.69 -7.07
C PHE A 297 6.53 0.54 -7.71
N LYS A 298 7.03 0.99 -8.88
CA LYS A 298 6.34 2.03 -9.65
C LYS A 298 5.05 1.49 -10.26
N ALA A 299 5.13 0.29 -10.86
CA ALA A 299 3.96 -0.38 -11.40
C ALA A 299 2.94 -0.70 -10.28
N LEU A 300 3.40 -1.15 -9.11
CA LEU A 300 2.53 -1.44 -7.97
C LEU A 300 1.80 -0.17 -7.50
N GLY A 301 2.51 0.95 -7.32
CA GLY A 301 1.90 2.23 -6.94
C GLY A 301 0.95 2.77 -8.01
N GLY A 302 1.30 2.65 -9.29
CA GLY A 302 0.43 3.02 -10.41
C GLY A 302 -0.88 2.21 -10.43
N LYS A 303 -0.79 0.89 -10.26
CA LYS A 303 -1.98 0.00 -10.17
C LYS A 303 -2.84 0.31 -8.94
N ALA A 304 -2.24 0.64 -7.80
CA ALA A 304 -2.98 1.10 -6.64
C ALA A 304 -3.72 2.42 -6.90
N ALA A 305 -3.13 3.34 -7.69
CA ALA A 305 -3.80 4.58 -8.10
C ALA A 305 -4.95 4.33 -9.09
N GLU A 306 -4.83 3.35 -9.99
CA GLU A 306 -5.93 2.95 -10.87
C GLU A 306 -7.17 2.56 -10.08
N PHE A 307 -7.03 1.82 -8.96
CA PHE A 307 -8.15 1.49 -8.08
C PHE A 307 -8.88 2.73 -7.54
N ILE A 308 -8.16 3.81 -7.26
CA ILE A 308 -8.77 5.06 -6.78
C ILE A 308 -9.55 5.75 -7.90
N ASN A 309 -9.04 5.68 -9.13
CA ASN A 309 -9.57 6.41 -10.29
C ASN A 309 -10.71 5.68 -11.00
N GLN A 310 -10.79 4.35 -10.83
CA GLN A 310 -11.73 3.50 -11.52
C GLN A 310 -12.77 2.90 -10.55
N GLU A 311 -13.94 2.57 -11.07
CA GLU A 311 -14.99 1.86 -10.33
C GLU A 311 -14.90 0.33 -10.51
N THR A 312 -13.93 -0.14 -11.28
CA THR A 312 -13.73 -1.56 -11.59
C THR A 312 -12.83 -2.26 -10.59
N SER A 313 -13.11 -3.53 -10.31
CA SER A 313 -12.28 -4.38 -9.47
C SER A 313 -10.90 -4.58 -10.07
N ILE A 314 -9.87 -4.54 -9.23
CA ILE A 314 -8.46 -4.80 -9.61
C ILE A 314 -7.95 -6.03 -8.87
N GLN A 315 -7.51 -7.05 -9.65
CA GLN A 315 -6.91 -8.27 -9.11
C GLN A 315 -5.65 -8.59 -9.92
N THR A 316 -4.49 -8.24 -9.39
CA THR A 316 -3.24 -8.42 -10.13
C THR A 316 -2.05 -8.73 -9.24
N TYR A 317 -1.07 -9.44 -9.81
CA TYR A 317 0.25 -9.63 -9.26
C TYR A 317 1.27 -8.84 -10.08
N ILE A 318 2.17 -8.15 -9.39
CA ILE A 318 3.31 -7.49 -10.02
C ILE A 318 4.49 -8.46 -9.95
N PRO A 319 5.04 -8.87 -11.11
CA PRO A 319 6.11 -9.87 -11.12
C PRO A 319 7.40 -9.32 -10.49
N THR A 320 8.10 -10.22 -9.79
CA THR A 320 9.45 -10.00 -9.30
C THR A 320 10.44 -10.34 -10.41
N LYS A 321 11.43 -9.47 -10.66
CA LYS A 321 12.42 -9.60 -11.74
C LYS A 321 13.84 -9.52 -11.23
N LEU A 322 14.76 -10.16 -11.93
CA LEU A 322 16.19 -10.03 -11.72
C LEU A 322 16.71 -8.76 -12.42
N ILE A 323 17.53 -7.98 -11.72
CA ILE A 323 18.34 -6.89 -12.27
C ILE A 323 19.79 -7.21 -11.94
N LEU A 324 20.53 -7.73 -12.92
CA LEU A 324 21.94 -8.04 -12.77
C LEU A 324 22.78 -6.78 -12.77
N ARG A 325 23.78 -6.74 -11.90
CA ARG A 325 24.85 -5.74 -11.80
C ARG A 325 26.16 -6.40 -11.38
N GLU A 326 27.18 -5.63 -11.09
CA GLU A 326 28.55 -6.11 -10.86
C GLU A 326 28.74 -6.91 -9.54
N SER A 327 27.76 -6.92 -8.63
CA SER A 327 27.89 -7.64 -7.35
C SER A 327 27.63 -9.15 -7.44
N LEU A 328 27.24 -9.66 -8.62
CA LEU A 328 26.94 -11.07 -8.81
C LEU A 328 27.62 -11.64 -10.05
#